data_7d8e1b24ca6e91aa23b149bd51a23ab3
#
_entry.id   7d8e1b24ca6e91aa23b149bd51a23ab3
#
_cell.length_a   1.000
_cell.length_b   1.000
_cell.length_c   1.000
_cell.angle_alpha   90.00
_cell.angle_beta   90.00
_cell.angle_gamma   90.00
#
_symmetry.space_group_name_H-M   'P 1'
#
loop_
_entity.id
_entity.type
_entity.pdbx_description
1 polymer ?
#
loop_
_entity_poly.entity_id
_entity_poly.type
_entity_poly.pdbx_seq_one_letter_code
_entity_poly.pdbx_strand_id
1 'polypeptide(L)'
;MGENKAENIALTYYSRKDIQKAIFDFCQKRETVARHFDSFGKRPDTLEYPSDVLNQVKKGFTSFHCSQEIWKDPLKISTELKAQELNELREGWDLLLDIDSKYLDYSKIAAELIIEALKFHGVKNFAVKFSGSKGFHIIVPWKAFPPTFSGNNTKDMFPEWPRAISLYLNDLIKPKLIERITELTTKKNYVKDEEESKKVAPDIILVSSRHLFRAPYSLHEKGLSSVVINEEELKNFNPKLADPFRVKIKNFYPQAKENEAQELLISALDWYKEKNKEEKKTARKFEDVKIDKSKIAYPPCLINIMKGLQDGRKRALFILLNYFRSLNLEWEEIEKKLEEWNQKNKPPLKQGYILSQLSWHKRQKKILPPNCDKDYYKGIGVCSEEEKDALCRKIKNPINYTIMKQKWRDK
;
A
#
# COMPACT_ATOMS: atom_id res chain seq x y z
N MET A 1 22.70 4.69 -12.07
CA MET A 1 22.71 5.72 -13.15
C MET A 1 23.07 7.02 -12.46
N GLY A 2 24.08 7.80 -12.94
CA GLY A 2 24.46 9.06 -12.26
C GLY A 2 23.30 10.06 -12.32
N GLU A 3 23.11 10.87 -11.28
CA GLU A 3 22.01 11.83 -11.14
C GLU A 3 21.88 12.74 -12.37
N ASN A 4 22.96 13.33 -12.85
CA ASN A 4 23.00 14.18 -14.04
C ASN A 4 22.47 13.48 -15.32
N LYS A 5 22.67 12.15 -15.46
CA LYS A 5 22.16 11.41 -16.63
C LYS A 5 20.65 11.19 -16.52
N ALA A 6 20.14 10.94 -15.33
CA ALA A 6 18.70 10.78 -15.08
C ALA A 6 17.94 12.09 -15.32
N GLU A 7 18.50 13.22 -14.88
CA GLU A 7 17.94 14.56 -15.10
C GLU A 7 17.89 14.93 -16.58
N ASN A 8 18.94 14.65 -17.33
CA ASN A 8 18.97 14.92 -18.78
C ASN A 8 17.95 14.07 -19.55
N ILE A 9 17.75 12.80 -19.16
CA ILE A 9 16.71 11.96 -19.73
C ILE A 9 15.34 12.53 -19.39
N ALA A 10 15.12 12.96 -18.15
CA ALA A 10 13.86 13.55 -17.71
C ALA A 10 13.56 14.83 -18.49
N LEU A 11 14.52 15.74 -18.64
CA LEU A 11 14.36 16.97 -19.42
C LEU A 11 13.97 16.68 -20.86
N THR A 12 14.68 15.76 -21.52
CA THR A 12 14.39 15.39 -22.92
C THR A 12 13.01 14.73 -23.04
N TYR A 13 12.68 13.81 -22.15
CA TYR A 13 11.42 13.08 -22.18
C TYR A 13 10.22 13.99 -21.92
N TYR A 14 10.26 14.79 -20.86
CA TYR A 14 9.16 15.67 -20.48
C TYR A 14 9.09 16.98 -21.29
N SER A 15 10.05 17.24 -22.18
CA SER A 15 9.91 18.31 -23.19
C SER A 15 8.83 18.00 -24.24
N ARG A 16 8.49 16.73 -24.40
CA ARG A 16 7.42 16.28 -25.32
C ARG A 16 6.05 16.77 -24.85
N LYS A 17 5.37 17.53 -25.73
CA LYS A 17 4.05 18.12 -25.40
C LYS A 17 2.95 17.08 -25.20
N ASP A 18 3.00 15.96 -25.93
CA ASP A 18 2.08 14.84 -25.76
C ASP A 18 2.21 14.17 -24.40
N ILE A 19 3.43 14.02 -23.86
CA ILE A 19 3.68 13.51 -22.50
C ILE A 19 3.15 14.48 -21.44
N GLN A 20 3.45 15.79 -21.58
CA GLN A 20 2.96 16.82 -20.66
C GLN A 20 1.44 16.78 -20.59
N LYS A 21 0.78 16.76 -21.76
CA LYS A 21 -0.67 16.70 -21.85
C LYS A 21 -1.24 15.42 -21.23
N ALA A 22 -0.66 14.26 -21.52
CA ALA A 22 -1.16 12.98 -21.01
C ALA A 22 -1.07 12.88 -19.48
N ILE A 23 0.00 13.37 -18.87
CA ILE A 23 0.13 13.44 -17.41
C ILE A 23 -0.87 14.42 -16.83
N PHE A 24 -0.95 15.62 -17.39
CA PHE A 24 -1.86 16.66 -16.95
C PHE A 24 -3.33 16.22 -17.01
N ASP A 25 -3.77 15.67 -18.14
CA ASP A 25 -5.17 15.23 -18.34
C ASP A 25 -5.58 14.17 -17.31
N PHE A 26 -4.70 13.21 -17.02
CA PHE A 26 -4.98 12.19 -16.00
C PHE A 26 -4.98 12.74 -14.57
N CYS A 27 -4.14 13.71 -14.29
CA CYS A 27 -3.96 14.29 -12.95
C CYS A 27 -5.00 15.34 -12.57
N GLN A 28 -5.96 15.64 -13.45
CA GLN A 28 -7.02 16.61 -13.14
C GLN A 28 -7.82 16.17 -11.91
N LYS A 29 -8.09 17.15 -11.00
CA LYS A 29 -8.80 16.91 -9.74
C LYS A 29 -8.12 15.91 -8.80
N ARG A 30 -6.82 15.66 -8.95
CA ARG A 30 -6.03 14.79 -8.08
C ARG A 30 -4.94 15.56 -7.36
N GLU A 31 -4.66 15.18 -6.12
CA GLU A 31 -3.40 15.58 -5.51
C GLU A 31 -2.27 15.00 -6.38
N THR A 32 -1.44 15.86 -6.94
CA THR A 32 -0.36 15.47 -7.86
C THR A 32 0.94 16.10 -7.41
N VAL A 33 1.92 15.26 -7.08
CA VAL A 33 3.17 15.70 -6.47
C VAL A 33 4.35 15.22 -7.30
N ALA A 34 5.24 16.15 -7.62
CA ALA A 34 6.52 15.82 -8.23
C ALA A 34 7.47 15.20 -7.18
N ARG A 35 8.35 14.29 -7.63
CA ARG A 35 9.31 13.59 -6.77
C ARG A 35 10.71 13.71 -7.35
N HIS A 36 11.67 14.01 -6.50
CA HIS A 36 13.10 14.00 -6.80
C HIS A 36 13.72 12.79 -6.11
N PHE A 37 14.13 11.77 -6.87
CA PHE A 37 14.64 10.47 -6.36
C PHE A 37 13.80 9.92 -5.18
N ASP A 38 14.22 10.09 -3.95
CA ASP A 38 13.57 9.55 -2.75
C ASP A 38 12.68 10.55 -2.00
N SER A 39 12.60 11.82 -2.47
CA SER A 39 11.89 12.89 -1.77
C SER A 39 10.73 13.42 -2.59
N PHE A 40 9.55 13.44 -1.99
CA PHE A 40 8.40 14.15 -2.56
C PHE A 40 8.56 15.67 -2.36
N GLY A 41 8.04 16.43 -3.34
CA GLY A 41 7.85 17.85 -3.22
C GLY A 41 6.83 18.23 -2.12
N LYS A 42 6.46 19.51 -2.07
CA LYS A 42 5.43 20.00 -1.15
C LYS A 42 4.10 19.28 -1.35
N ARG A 43 3.38 19.02 -0.26
CA ARG A 43 2.05 18.42 -0.27
C ARG A 43 1.10 19.23 0.60
N PRO A 44 -0.16 19.47 0.14
CA PRO A 44 -0.71 19.07 -1.16
C PRO A 44 -0.17 19.90 -2.32
N ASP A 45 -0.24 19.36 -3.54
CA ASP A 45 0.12 20.03 -4.79
C ASP A 45 -0.75 19.50 -5.96
N THR A 46 -0.78 20.22 -7.08
CA THR A 46 -1.51 19.86 -8.29
C THR A 46 -0.86 20.45 -9.53
N LEU A 47 -1.29 20.02 -10.72
CA LEU A 47 -0.89 20.61 -11.99
C LEU A 47 -2.03 21.52 -12.50
N GLU A 48 -1.74 22.78 -12.79
CA GLU A 48 -2.70 23.74 -13.33
C GLU A 48 -2.65 23.79 -14.88
N TYR A 49 -1.46 23.55 -15.44
CA TYR A 49 -1.22 23.57 -16.87
C TYR A 49 -0.35 22.38 -17.30
N PRO A 50 -0.46 21.90 -18.55
CA PRO A 50 0.45 20.86 -19.06
C PRO A 50 1.92 21.21 -18.93
N SER A 51 2.27 22.50 -19.09
CA SER A 51 3.64 23.01 -18.98
C SER A 51 4.24 22.87 -17.57
N ASP A 52 3.42 22.71 -16.53
CA ASP A 52 3.91 22.56 -15.16
C ASP A 52 4.72 21.28 -15.00
N VAL A 53 4.43 20.24 -15.79
CA VAL A 53 5.24 19.02 -15.84
C VAL A 53 6.70 19.38 -16.15
N LEU A 54 6.94 20.12 -17.23
CA LEU A 54 8.32 20.51 -17.60
C LEU A 54 8.90 21.52 -16.62
N ASN A 55 8.09 22.44 -16.07
CA ASN A 55 8.55 23.43 -15.11
C ASN A 55 9.04 22.77 -13.82
N GLN A 56 8.38 21.72 -13.33
CA GLN A 56 8.82 20.93 -12.18
C GLN A 56 10.13 20.18 -12.49
N VAL A 57 10.24 19.60 -13.70
CA VAL A 57 11.47 18.90 -14.12
C VAL A 57 12.67 19.84 -14.21
N LYS A 58 12.49 21.07 -14.66
CA LYS A 58 13.54 22.11 -14.64
C LYS A 58 14.02 22.48 -13.23
N LYS A 59 13.20 22.19 -12.18
CA LYS A 59 13.57 22.34 -10.77
C LYS A 59 14.25 21.09 -10.19
N GLY A 60 14.56 20.08 -11.03
CA GLY A 60 15.23 18.84 -10.63
C GLY A 60 14.30 17.67 -10.31
N PHE A 61 12.99 17.81 -10.42
CA PHE A 61 12.07 16.67 -10.21
C PHE A 61 12.13 15.71 -11.40
N THR A 62 12.03 14.40 -11.13
CA THR A 62 12.21 13.37 -12.14
C THR A 62 10.98 12.50 -12.36
N SER A 63 10.01 12.54 -11.44
CA SER A 63 8.79 11.73 -11.55
C SER A 63 7.58 12.41 -10.92
N PHE A 64 6.37 11.97 -11.32
CA PHE A 64 5.09 12.49 -10.87
C PHE A 64 4.25 11.39 -10.28
N HIS A 65 3.60 11.69 -9.15
CA HIS A 65 2.72 10.77 -8.44
C HIS A 65 1.41 11.48 -8.13
N CYS A 66 0.30 10.75 -8.22
CA CYS A 66 -1.03 11.32 -8.00
C CYS A 66 -1.89 10.41 -7.12
N SER A 67 -2.96 10.99 -6.56
CA SER A 67 -3.93 10.26 -5.75
C SER A 67 -4.87 9.41 -6.61
N GLN A 68 -5.31 8.27 -6.07
CA GLN A 68 -6.44 7.53 -6.62
C GLN A 68 -7.79 8.19 -6.27
N GLU A 69 -7.81 9.01 -5.22
CA GLU A 69 -8.94 9.84 -4.84
C GLU A 69 -9.07 11.04 -5.79
N ILE A 70 -10.32 11.40 -6.10
CA ILE A 70 -10.69 12.54 -6.92
C ILE A 70 -11.27 13.59 -5.99
N TRP A 71 -10.77 14.82 -6.06
CA TRP A 71 -11.05 15.89 -5.13
C TRP A 71 -11.75 17.07 -5.81
N LYS A 72 -12.63 17.73 -5.10
CA LYS A 72 -13.20 19.03 -5.54
C LYS A 72 -12.09 20.08 -5.64
N ASP A 73 -11.21 20.10 -4.67
CA ASP A 73 -10.05 20.98 -4.62
C ASP A 73 -8.89 20.26 -3.91
N PRO A 74 -7.91 19.73 -4.68
CA PRO A 74 -6.77 19.03 -4.11
C PRO A 74 -5.92 19.87 -3.16
N LEU A 75 -5.86 21.19 -3.35
CA LEU A 75 -5.01 22.08 -2.53
C LEU A 75 -5.54 22.30 -1.11
N LYS A 76 -6.83 22.00 -0.88
CA LYS A 76 -7.44 22.09 0.46
C LYS A 76 -7.17 20.88 1.35
N ILE A 77 -6.53 19.83 0.82
CA ILE A 77 -6.23 18.62 1.58
C ILE A 77 -5.15 18.92 2.61
N SER A 78 -5.41 18.55 3.88
CA SER A 78 -4.44 18.66 4.97
C SER A 78 -4.40 17.39 5.81
N THR A 79 -3.29 17.14 6.50
CA THR A 79 -3.16 16.09 7.51
C THR A 79 -3.98 16.36 8.77
N GLU A 80 -4.44 17.58 8.96
CA GLU A 80 -5.20 18.04 10.12
C GLU A 80 -6.70 17.79 9.96
N LEU A 81 -7.18 17.60 8.71
CA LEU A 81 -8.59 17.35 8.41
C LEU A 81 -9.07 16.04 9.03
N LYS A 82 -10.27 16.08 9.60
CA LYS A 82 -10.98 14.89 10.05
C LYS A 82 -11.51 14.10 8.86
N ALA A 83 -11.84 12.84 9.09
CA ALA A 83 -12.39 11.96 8.03
C ALA A 83 -13.62 12.54 7.35
N GLN A 84 -14.51 13.20 8.10
CA GLN A 84 -15.72 13.83 7.55
C GLN A 84 -15.37 14.99 6.62
N GLU A 85 -14.44 15.86 7.00
CA GLU A 85 -13.99 17.00 6.19
C GLU A 85 -13.31 16.52 4.89
N LEU A 86 -12.52 15.43 4.97
CA LEU A 86 -11.95 14.80 3.78
C LEU A 86 -13.05 14.22 2.86
N ASN A 87 -14.10 13.61 3.43
CA ASN A 87 -15.22 13.08 2.65
C ASN A 87 -16.01 14.20 1.95
N GLU A 88 -16.14 15.37 2.55
CA GLU A 88 -16.77 16.54 1.93
C GLU A 88 -15.98 17.07 0.72
N LEU A 89 -14.64 16.99 0.77
CA LEU A 89 -13.75 17.38 -0.32
C LEU A 89 -13.67 16.30 -1.40
N ARG A 90 -13.93 15.02 -1.08
CA ARG A 90 -13.83 13.92 -2.04
C ARG A 90 -15.02 13.90 -3.01
N GLU A 91 -14.75 13.88 -4.31
CA GLU A 91 -15.76 13.62 -5.35
C GLU A 91 -15.96 12.12 -5.60
N GLY A 92 -14.88 11.34 -5.52
CA GLY A 92 -14.88 9.91 -5.77
C GLY A 92 -13.48 9.30 -5.58
N TRP A 93 -13.34 8.05 -5.97
CA TRP A 93 -12.07 7.32 -5.95
C TRP A 93 -12.04 6.25 -7.04
N ASP A 94 -10.97 6.15 -7.78
CA ASP A 94 -10.80 5.04 -8.69
C ASP A 94 -10.30 3.81 -7.93
N LEU A 95 -10.75 2.63 -8.35
CA LEU A 95 -10.13 1.41 -7.89
C LEU A 95 -8.79 1.26 -8.60
N LEU A 96 -7.71 1.43 -7.86
CA LEU A 96 -6.36 1.19 -8.33
C LEU A 96 -5.82 -0.09 -7.70
N LEU A 97 -5.46 -1.05 -8.54
CA LEU A 97 -4.81 -2.30 -8.16
C LEU A 97 -3.35 -2.22 -8.58
N ASP A 98 -2.46 -2.12 -7.60
CA ASP A 98 -1.00 -2.15 -7.82
C ASP A 98 -0.51 -3.57 -7.64
N ILE A 99 0.04 -4.13 -8.71
CA ILE A 99 0.49 -5.51 -8.79
C ILE A 99 1.99 -5.49 -8.95
N ASP A 100 2.72 -5.71 -7.86
CA ASP A 100 4.17 -5.77 -7.88
C ASP A 100 4.68 -7.11 -7.35
N SER A 101 5.80 -7.57 -7.89
CA SER A 101 6.48 -8.76 -7.43
C SER A 101 7.98 -8.68 -7.72
N LYS A 102 8.74 -9.65 -7.18
CA LYS A 102 10.18 -9.76 -7.47
C LYS A 102 10.46 -9.97 -8.96
N TYR A 103 9.57 -10.68 -9.68
CA TYR A 103 9.71 -11.04 -11.09
C TYR A 103 8.58 -10.48 -11.93
N LEU A 104 8.91 -9.85 -13.05
CA LEU A 104 7.94 -9.26 -13.98
C LEU A 104 6.92 -10.29 -14.49
N ASP A 105 7.36 -11.53 -14.77
CA ASP A 105 6.48 -12.60 -15.26
C ASP A 105 5.40 -12.97 -14.24
N TYR A 106 5.71 -12.90 -12.93
CA TYR A 106 4.71 -13.15 -11.88
C TYR A 106 3.68 -12.02 -11.82
N SER A 107 4.13 -10.77 -11.90
CA SER A 107 3.23 -9.62 -11.97
C SER A 107 2.33 -9.67 -13.21
N LYS A 108 2.85 -10.17 -14.35
CA LYS A 108 2.03 -10.41 -15.56
C LYS A 108 0.92 -11.40 -15.32
N ILE A 109 1.26 -12.58 -14.79
CA ILE A 109 0.27 -13.63 -14.50
C ILE A 109 -0.80 -13.09 -13.54
N ALA A 110 -0.40 -12.38 -12.48
CA ALA A 110 -1.33 -11.81 -11.54
C ALA A 110 -2.24 -10.75 -12.20
N ALA A 111 -1.68 -9.88 -13.05
CA ALA A 111 -2.45 -8.89 -13.78
C ALA A 111 -3.47 -9.52 -14.74
N GLU A 112 -3.08 -10.57 -15.49
CA GLU A 112 -3.99 -11.33 -16.35
C GLU A 112 -5.15 -11.94 -15.56
N LEU A 113 -4.87 -12.57 -14.42
CA LEU A 113 -5.89 -13.18 -13.56
C LEU A 113 -6.83 -12.16 -12.94
N ILE A 114 -6.31 -10.99 -12.54
CA ILE A 114 -7.15 -9.88 -12.07
C ILE A 114 -8.06 -9.37 -13.18
N ILE A 115 -7.57 -9.25 -14.40
CA ILE A 115 -8.40 -8.86 -15.57
C ILE A 115 -9.49 -9.91 -15.83
N GLU A 116 -9.16 -11.21 -15.78
CA GLU A 116 -10.16 -12.27 -15.88
C GLU A 116 -11.23 -12.16 -14.79
N ALA A 117 -10.82 -11.87 -13.55
CA ALA A 117 -11.73 -11.69 -12.42
C ALA A 117 -12.60 -10.42 -12.56
N LEU A 118 -12.05 -9.30 -13.03
CA LEU A 118 -12.82 -8.09 -13.32
C LEU A 118 -13.91 -8.36 -14.39
N LYS A 119 -13.54 -9.02 -15.48
CA LYS A 119 -14.47 -9.40 -16.54
C LYS A 119 -15.55 -10.37 -16.09
N PHE A 120 -15.20 -11.32 -15.22
CA PHE A 120 -16.15 -12.25 -14.61
C PHE A 120 -17.25 -11.51 -13.84
N HIS A 121 -16.90 -10.38 -13.17
CA HIS A 121 -17.85 -9.52 -12.47
C HIS A 121 -18.47 -8.42 -13.36
N GLY A 122 -18.38 -8.54 -14.69
CA GLY A 122 -18.99 -7.61 -15.62
C GLY A 122 -18.20 -6.34 -15.89
N VAL A 123 -17.06 -6.11 -15.25
CA VAL A 123 -16.21 -4.93 -15.47
C VAL A 123 -15.42 -5.09 -16.76
N LYS A 124 -15.78 -4.31 -17.78
CA LYS A 124 -15.18 -4.33 -19.13
C LYS A 124 -14.30 -3.11 -19.40
N ASN A 125 -14.60 -1.98 -18.72
CA ASN A 125 -13.93 -0.71 -18.91
C ASN A 125 -12.90 -0.48 -17.79
N PHE A 126 -11.74 -1.04 -17.98
CA PHE A 126 -10.54 -0.85 -17.13
C PHE A 126 -9.35 -0.47 -18.03
N ALA A 127 -8.29 0.05 -17.44
CA ALA A 127 -7.04 0.26 -18.16
C ALA A 127 -5.86 -0.33 -17.38
N VAL A 128 -4.82 -0.67 -18.11
CA VAL A 128 -3.60 -1.27 -17.59
C VAL A 128 -2.41 -0.40 -17.95
N LYS A 129 -1.48 -0.23 -17.01
CA LYS A 129 -0.18 0.36 -17.30
C LYS A 129 0.93 -0.42 -16.63
N PHE A 130 2.10 -0.42 -17.22
CA PHE A 130 3.33 -0.86 -16.59
C PHE A 130 3.78 0.18 -15.57
N SER A 131 4.27 -0.23 -14.40
CA SER A 131 4.67 0.68 -13.32
C SER A 131 5.98 1.42 -13.57
N GLY A 132 6.78 0.96 -14.55
CA GLY A 132 8.13 1.45 -14.86
C GLY A 132 9.25 0.60 -14.25
N SER A 133 8.93 -0.48 -13.54
CA SER A 133 9.91 -1.40 -12.94
C SER A 133 9.59 -2.87 -13.15
N LYS A 134 8.74 -3.47 -12.32
CA LYS A 134 8.43 -4.90 -12.34
C LYS A 134 6.93 -5.21 -12.20
N GLY A 135 6.12 -4.18 -12.02
CA GLY A 135 4.70 -4.31 -11.72
C GLY A 135 3.79 -3.72 -12.79
N PHE A 136 2.51 -3.90 -12.56
CA PHE A 136 1.44 -3.33 -13.36
C PHE A 136 0.41 -2.68 -12.46
N HIS A 137 -0.17 -1.57 -12.92
CA HIS A 137 -1.33 -0.96 -12.29
C HIS A 137 -2.55 -1.18 -13.17
N ILE A 138 -3.66 -1.61 -12.54
CA ILE A 138 -4.96 -1.69 -13.20
C ILE A 138 -5.86 -0.65 -12.55
N ILE A 139 -6.57 0.14 -13.36
CA ILE A 139 -7.52 1.13 -12.88
C ILE A 139 -8.92 0.81 -13.38
N VAL A 140 -9.89 0.86 -12.48
CA VAL A 140 -11.32 0.88 -12.80
C VAL A 140 -11.86 2.25 -12.41
N PRO A 141 -12.39 3.04 -13.35
CA PRO A 141 -12.84 4.40 -13.08
C PRO A 141 -13.95 4.46 -12.05
N TRP A 142 -13.97 5.52 -11.26
CA TRP A 142 -15.00 5.84 -10.27
C TRP A 142 -16.43 5.67 -10.79
N LYS A 143 -16.71 6.10 -12.02
CA LYS A 143 -18.02 6.01 -12.64
C LYS A 143 -18.54 4.58 -12.82
N ALA A 144 -17.67 3.58 -12.75
CA ALA A 144 -18.07 2.16 -12.78
C ALA A 144 -18.83 1.73 -11.53
N PHE A 145 -18.68 2.43 -10.42
CA PHE A 145 -19.32 2.10 -9.16
C PHE A 145 -20.64 2.86 -8.97
N PRO A 146 -21.64 2.25 -8.30
CA PRO A 146 -22.89 2.94 -8.00
C PRO A 146 -22.65 4.13 -7.06
N PRO A 147 -23.31 5.29 -7.23
CA PRO A 147 -23.14 6.46 -6.37
C PRO A 147 -23.46 6.18 -4.91
N THR A 148 -24.45 5.30 -4.68
CA THR A 148 -24.88 4.85 -3.36
C THR A 148 -25.08 3.34 -3.34
N PHE A 149 -24.69 2.70 -2.24
CA PHE A 149 -24.92 1.28 -2.04
C PHE A 149 -25.18 0.97 -0.57
N SER A 150 -26.21 0.16 -0.27
CA SER A 150 -26.61 -0.21 1.10
C SER A 150 -26.74 0.99 2.05
N GLY A 151 -27.32 2.11 1.58
CA GLY A 151 -27.53 3.33 2.36
C GLY A 151 -26.30 4.21 2.59
N ASN A 152 -25.16 3.87 1.99
CA ASN A 152 -23.92 4.65 2.10
C ASN A 152 -23.60 5.34 0.75
N ASN A 153 -23.08 6.55 0.80
CA ASN A 153 -22.49 7.18 -0.37
C ASN A 153 -21.16 6.48 -0.68
N THR A 154 -21.01 5.93 -1.86
CA THR A 154 -19.83 5.16 -2.26
C THR A 154 -18.55 5.99 -2.16
N LYS A 155 -18.60 7.29 -2.49
CA LYS A 155 -17.45 8.20 -2.39
C LYS A 155 -16.87 8.30 -0.97
N ASP A 156 -17.71 8.14 0.07
CA ASP A 156 -17.33 8.29 1.48
C ASP A 156 -16.72 7.01 2.04
N MET A 157 -16.82 5.90 1.31
CA MET A 157 -16.35 4.57 1.73
C MET A 157 -14.90 4.28 1.33
N PHE A 158 -14.11 5.30 1.18
CA PHE A 158 -12.67 5.19 0.98
C PHE A 158 -11.92 5.36 2.32
N PRO A 159 -10.98 4.50 2.65
CA PRO A 159 -10.35 3.44 1.84
C PRO A 159 -10.96 2.04 2.02
N GLU A 160 -12.06 1.89 2.76
CA GLU A 160 -12.59 0.60 3.20
C GLU A 160 -13.04 -0.28 2.02
N TRP A 161 -13.85 0.27 1.10
CA TRP A 161 -14.39 -0.51 -0.01
C TRP A 161 -13.34 -0.89 -1.06
N PRO A 162 -12.46 0.01 -1.52
CA PRO A 162 -11.36 -0.40 -2.38
C PRO A 162 -10.46 -1.47 -1.77
N ARG A 163 -10.23 -1.42 -0.44
CA ARG A 163 -9.49 -2.48 0.28
C ARG A 163 -10.24 -3.81 0.26
N ALA A 164 -11.54 -3.79 0.54
CA ALA A 164 -12.36 -5.00 0.51
C ALA A 164 -12.33 -5.64 -0.90
N ILE A 165 -12.46 -4.83 -1.96
CA ILE A 165 -12.38 -5.30 -3.34
C ILE A 165 -10.99 -5.89 -3.63
N SER A 166 -9.91 -5.21 -3.25
CA SER A 166 -8.55 -5.70 -3.48
C SER A 166 -8.28 -7.02 -2.75
N LEU A 167 -8.74 -7.15 -1.49
CA LEU A 167 -8.61 -8.37 -0.70
C LEU A 167 -9.40 -9.53 -1.32
N TYR A 168 -10.63 -9.25 -1.75
CA TYR A 168 -11.50 -10.22 -2.41
C TYR A 168 -10.87 -10.74 -3.71
N LEU A 169 -10.43 -9.84 -4.59
CA LEU A 169 -9.78 -10.22 -5.84
C LEU A 169 -8.52 -11.06 -5.60
N ASN A 170 -7.72 -10.71 -4.59
CA ASN A 170 -6.55 -11.48 -4.20
C ASN A 170 -6.89 -12.91 -3.76
N ASP A 171 -7.93 -13.06 -2.92
CA ASP A 171 -8.37 -14.37 -2.45
C ASP A 171 -8.92 -15.21 -3.62
N LEU A 172 -9.68 -14.58 -4.51
CA LEU A 172 -10.28 -15.21 -5.68
C LEU A 172 -9.24 -15.76 -6.67
N ILE A 173 -8.21 -14.99 -6.99
CA ILE A 173 -7.20 -15.40 -7.98
C ILE A 173 -6.14 -16.35 -7.41
N LYS A 174 -5.98 -16.38 -6.09
CA LYS A 174 -4.86 -17.04 -5.40
C LYS A 174 -4.64 -18.50 -5.80
N PRO A 175 -5.65 -19.38 -5.91
CA PRO A 175 -5.42 -20.78 -6.31
C PRO A 175 -4.80 -20.88 -7.71
N LYS A 176 -5.39 -20.19 -8.69
CA LYS A 176 -4.94 -20.18 -10.09
C LYS A 176 -3.60 -19.47 -10.27
N LEU A 177 -3.33 -18.46 -9.44
CA LEU A 177 -2.06 -17.77 -9.43
C LEU A 177 -0.92 -18.69 -9.01
N ILE A 178 -1.11 -19.44 -7.92
CA ILE A 178 -0.13 -20.42 -7.44
C ILE A 178 0.13 -21.50 -8.51
N GLU A 179 -0.92 -22.04 -9.12
CA GLU A 179 -0.82 -23.02 -10.18
C GLU A 179 0.02 -22.51 -11.36
N ARG A 180 -0.34 -21.35 -11.94
CA ARG A 180 0.35 -20.78 -13.09
C ARG A 180 1.80 -20.38 -12.80
N ILE A 181 2.10 -19.89 -11.59
CA ILE A 181 3.47 -19.59 -11.18
C ILE A 181 4.28 -20.87 -11.02
N THR A 182 3.71 -21.93 -10.45
CA THR A 182 4.38 -23.22 -10.30
C THR A 182 4.72 -23.82 -11.65
N GLU A 183 3.80 -23.78 -12.61
CA GLU A 183 4.07 -24.23 -14.00
C GLU A 183 5.19 -23.42 -14.66
N LEU A 184 5.19 -22.09 -14.47
CA LEU A 184 6.23 -21.23 -15.03
C LEU A 184 7.60 -21.53 -14.44
N THR A 185 7.68 -21.73 -13.12
CA THR A 185 8.94 -22.03 -12.42
C THR A 185 9.52 -23.37 -12.83
N THR A 186 8.67 -24.38 -13.03
CA THR A 186 9.07 -25.71 -13.50
C THR A 186 9.65 -25.66 -14.92
N LYS A 187 9.02 -24.88 -15.82
CA LYS A 187 9.47 -24.76 -17.23
C LYS A 187 10.75 -23.96 -17.40
N LYS A 188 11.00 -22.95 -16.57
CA LYS A 188 12.11 -22.00 -16.76
C LYS A 188 13.30 -22.20 -15.81
N ASN A 189 13.34 -23.27 -15.01
CA ASN A 189 14.37 -23.50 -13.99
C ASN A 189 14.59 -22.28 -13.05
N TYR A 190 13.56 -21.46 -12.84
CA TYR A 190 13.61 -20.46 -11.81
C TYR A 190 13.72 -21.15 -10.44
N VAL A 191 14.68 -20.67 -9.63
CA VAL A 191 14.97 -21.20 -8.29
C VAL A 191 13.69 -21.48 -7.52
N LYS A 192 13.64 -22.68 -6.93
CA LYS A 192 12.60 -23.22 -6.07
C LYS A 192 12.30 -22.32 -4.86
N ASP A 193 11.52 -21.27 -5.06
CA ASP A 193 11.02 -20.45 -3.96
C ASP A 193 9.49 -20.53 -3.93
N GLU A 194 8.98 -21.66 -3.39
CA GLU A 194 7.54 -21.81 -3.09
C GLU A 194 7.02 -20.70 -2.16
N GLU A 195 7.89 -20.10 -1.35
CA GLU A 195 7.53 -18.95 -0.51
C GLU A 195 7.28 -17.67 -1.32
N GLU A 196 7.96 -17.47 -2.44
CA GLU A 196 7.77 -16.27 -3.27
C GLU A 196 6.49 -16.31 -4.10
N SER A 197 6.04 -17.49 -4.54
CA SER A 197 4.75 -17.63 -5.23
C SER A 197 3.57 -17.21 -4.34
N LYS A 198 3.72 -17.34 -3.02
CA LYS A 198 2.72 -16.93 -2.02
C LYS A 198 2.70 -15.42 -1.76
N LYS A 199 3.71 -14.67 -2.22
CA LYS A 199 3.87 -13.22 -1.98
C LYS A 199 3.39 -12.34 -3.14
N VAL A 200 3.04 -12.94 -4.27
CA VAL A 200 2.51 -12.19 -5.43
C VAL A 200 1.04 -11.88 -5.18
N ALA A 201 0.76 -10.65 -4.82
CA ALA A 201 -0.59 -10.16 -4.60
C ALA A 201 -0.63 -8.66 -4.90
N PRO A 202 -1.78 -8.10 -5.34
CA PRO A 202 -1.95 -6.65 -5.40
C PRO A 202 -1.62 -6.01 -4.05
N ASP A 203 -0.83 -4.92 -4.08
CA ASP A 203 -0.45 -4.23 -2.85
C ASP A 203 -1.64 -3.46 -2.27
N ILE A 204 -2.19 -4.00 -1.18
CA ILE A 204 -3.32 -3.40 -0.46
C ILE A 204 -2.88 -2.16 0.32
N ILE A 205 -1.59 -2.02 0.58
CA ILE A 205 -1.03 -0.89 1.35
C ILE A 205 -1.27 0.43 0.60
N LEU A 206 -1.29 0.39 -0.74
CA LEU A 206 -1.59 1.55 -1.57
C LEU A 206 -3.01 2.09 -1.39
N VAL A 207 -3.94 1.28 -0.91
CA VAL A 207 -5.31 1.74 -0.66
C VAL A 207 -5.38 2.41 0.71
N SER A 208 -4.92 3.63 0.80
CA SER A 208 -5.02 4.48 1.99
C SER A 208 -5.18 5.94 1.60
N SER A 209 -5.92 6.71 2.44
CA SER A 209 -6.11 8.15 2.19
C SER A 209 -4.78 8.86 1.99
N ARG A 210 -4.72 9.70 0.96
CA ARG A 210 -3.55 10.48 0.57
C ARG A 210 -2.34 9.65 0.16
N HIS A 211 -2.53 8.37 -0.17
CA HIS A 211 -1.49 7.59 -0.80
C HIS A 211 -1.39 7.97 -2.28
N LEU A 212 -0.16 8.14 -2.76
CA LEU A 212 0.10 8.54 -4.13
C LEU A 212 0.69 7.35 -4.90
N PHE A 213 0.23 7.15 -6.12
CA PHE A 213 0.81 6.19 -7.05
C PHE A 213 1.45 6.92 -8.24
N ARG A 214 2.35 6.26 -8.92
CA ARG A 214 3.03 6.83 -10.08
C ARG A 214 2.02 7.14 -11.19
N ALA A 215 1.98 8.39 -11.65
CA ALA A 215 1.11 8.82 -12.73
C ALA A 215 1.44 8.07 -14.04
N PRO A 216 0.47 7.88 -14.96
CA PRO A 216 0.78 7.35 -16.28
C PRO A 216 1.81 8.24 -16.97
N TYR A 217 2.74 7.61 -17.70
CA TYR A 217 3.84 8.27 -18.39
C TYR A 217 4.88 8.97 -17.49
N SER A 218 4.78 8.83 -16.18
CA SER A 218 5.84 9.28 -15.28
C SER A 218 7.04 8.34 -15.36
N LEU A 219 8.26 8.89 -15.34
CA LEU A 219 9.48 8.10 -15.29
C LEU A 219 9.64 7.39 -13.97
N HIS A 220 10.21 6.21 -14.00
CA HIS A 220 10.68 5.49 -12.83
C HIS A 220 12.16 5.80 -12.58
N GLU A 221 12.61 5.73 -11.35
CA GLU A 221 14.00 5.99 -10.94
C GLU A 221 15.00 5.06 -11.67
N LYS A 222 14.51 3.92 -12.19
CA LYS A 222 15.31 2.98 -13.02
C LYS A 222 15.39 3.36 -14.49
N GLY A 223 14.81 4.50 -14.88
CA GLY A 223 14.91 5.08 -16.21
C GLY A 223 13.87 4.62 -17.22
N LEU A 224 12.91 3.76 -16.86
CA LEU A 224 11.79 3.39 -17.73
C LEU A 224 10.57 4.28 -17.46
N SER A 225 9.71 4.46 -18.46
CA SER A 225 8.44 5.16 -18.30
C SER A 225 7.33 4.24 -17.82
N SER A 226 6.40 4.77 -17.04
CA SER A 226 5.14 4.10 -16.71
C SER A 226 4.19 4.18 -17.90
N VAL A 227 4.17 3.15 -18.75
CA VAL A 227 3.44 3.17 -20.03
C VAL A 227 2.10 2.46 -19.95
N VAL A 228 1.11 3.05 -20.61
CA VAL A 228 -0.21 2.44 -20.79
C VAL A 228 -0.12 1.37 -21.87
N ILE A 229 -0.66 0.20 -21.55
CA ILE A 229 -0.69 -0.97 -22.43
C ILE A 229 -2.12 -1.49 -22.54
N ASN A 230 -2.42 -2.16 -23.64
CA ASN A 230 -3.66 -2.91 -23.76
C ASN A 230 -3.49 -4.35 -23.24
N GLU A 231 -4.59 -5.10 -23.16
CA GLU A 231 -4.60 -6.46 -22.64
C GLU A 231 -3.76 -7.44 -23.50
N GLU A 232 -3.76 -7.27 -24.81
CA GLU A 232 -2.96 -8.08 -25.72
C GLU A 232 -1.45 -7.83 -25.53
N GLU A 233 -1.09 -6.56 -25.34
CA GLU A 233 0.28 -6.17 -25.04
C GLU A 233 0.75 -6.68 -23.68
N LEU A 234 -0.16 -6.83 -22.71
CA LEU A 234 0.19 -7.38 -21.38
C LEU A 234 0.74 -8.79 -21.51
N LYS A 235 0.10 -9.67 -22.29
CA LYS A 235 0.52 -11.06 -22.49
C LYS A 235 1.95 -11.17 -23.02
N ASN A 236 2.33 -10.27 -23.93
CA ASN A 236 3.62 -10.26 -24.59
C ASN A 236 4.49 -9.06 -24.16
N PHE A 237 4.21 -8.49 -23.00
CA PHE A 237 4.87 -7.27 -22.55
C PHE A 237 6.40 -7.45 -22.47
N ASN A 238 7.10 -6.49 -23.11
CA ASN A 238 8.54 -6.37 -23.02
C ASN A 238 8.88 -4.96 -22.48
N PRO A 239 9.75 -4.83 -21.47
CA PRO A 239 10.16 -3.54 -20.91
C PRO A 239 10.74 -2.54 -21.93
N LYS A 240 11.20 -3.00 -23.10
CA LYS A 240 11.62 -2.12 -24.21
C LYS A 240 10.51 -1.19 -24.72
N LEU A 241 9.23 -1.55 -24.52
CA LEU A 241 8.09 -0.69 -24.82
C LEU A 241 8.00 0.53 -23.90
N ALA A 242 8.63 0.45 -22.73
CA ALA A 242 8.70 1.50 -21.73
C ALA A 242 9.95 2.39 -21.86
N ASP A 243 10.72 2.24 -22.92
CA ASP A 243 11.84 3.14 -23.25
C ASP A 243 11.31 4.56 -23.45
N PRO A 244 11.77 5.57 -22.69
CA PRO A 244 11.27 6.95 -22.75
C PRO A 244 11.26 7.54 -24.17
N PHE A 245 12.21 7.15 -25.00
CA PHE A 245 12.33 7.66 -26.37
C PHE A 245 11.39 6.98 -27.38
N ARG A 246 10.73 5.89 -27.00
CA ARG A 246 9.85 5.10 -27.87
C ARG A 246 8.38 5.08 -27.42
N VAL A 247 8.08 5.69 -26.28
CA VAL A 247 6.73 5.71 -25.70
C VAL A 247 5.73 6.34 -26.66
N LYS A 248 4.61 5.64 -26.89
CA LYS A 248 3.40 6.13 -27.57
C LYS A 248 2.30 6.37 -26.55
N ILE A 249 1.58 7.48 -26.69
CA ILE A 249 0.52 7.86 -25.77
C ILE A 249 -0.75 7.06 -26.07
N LYS A 250 -1.33 6.48 -25.02
CA LYS A 250 -2.65 5.84 -24.98
C LYS A 250 -3.43 6.38 -23.79
N ASN A 251 -4.74 6.32 -23.85
CA ASN A 251 -5.57 6.75 -22.73
C ASN A 251 -5.51 5.74 -21.57
N PHE A 252 -5.22 6.21 -20.38
CA PHE A 252 -5.24 5.39 -19.14
C PHE A 252 -6.55 5.52 -18.36
N TYR A 253 -7.48 6.37 -18.79
CA TYR A 253 -8.76 6.56 -18.11
C TYR A 253 -9.92 6.24 -19.05
N PRO A 254 -10.34 4.95 -19.12
CA PRO A 254 -11.42 4.54 -20.01
C PRO A 254 -12.76 5.12 -19.56
N GLN A 255 -13.71 5.26 -20.51
CA GLN A 255 -15.08 5.62 -20.18
C GLN A 255 -15.82 4.38 -19.66
N ALA A 256 -16.01 4.32 -18.35
CA ALA A 256 -16.81 3.27 -17.72
C ALA A 256 -18.30 3.55 -17.87
N LYS A 257 -19.09 2.48 -17.94
CA LYS A 257 -20.54 2.55 -17.84
C LYS A 257 -20.93 2.68 -16.36
N GLU A 258 -21.97 3.43 -16.07
CA GLU A 258 -22.52 3.54 -14.72
C GLU A 258 -22.91 2.16 -14.18
N ASN A 259 -22.56 1.92 -12.92
CA ASN A 259 -22.85 0.66 -12.19
C ASN A 259 -22.20 -0.60 -12.79
N GLU A 260 -21.24 -0.48 -13.72
CA GLU A 260 -20.57 -1.61 -14.34
C GLU A 260 -19.85 -2.51 -13.33
N ALA A 261 -19.29 -1.92 -12.25
CA ALA A 261 -18.60 -2.62 -11.18
C ALA A 261 -19.49 -2.95 -9.97
N GLN A 262 -20.82 -2.87 -10.10
CA GLN A 262 -21.75 -3.11 -9.00
C GLN A 262 -21.66 -4.55 -8.48
N GLU A 263 -21.62 -5.56 -9.38
CA GLU A 263 -21.50 -6.98 -9.00
C GLU A 263 -20.17 -7.27 -8.29
N LEU A 264 -19.09 -6.63 -8.74
CA LEU A 264 -17.80 -6.71 -8.08
C LEU A 264 -17.88 -6.16 -6.65
N LEU A 265 -18.51 -5.00 -6.47
CA LEU A 265 -18.67 -4.36 -5.17
C LEU A 265 -19.50 -5.24 -4.22
N ILE A 266 -20.64 -5.78 -4.70
CA ILE A 266 -21.51 -6.66 -3.91
C ILE A 266 -20.72 -7.89 -3.43
N SER A 267 -20.10 -8.62 -4.36
CA SER A 267 -19.35 -9.84 -4.07
C SER A 267 -18.21 -9.59 -3.09
N ALA A 268 -17.47 -8.50 -3.27
CA ALA A 268 -16.37 -8.13 -2.39
C ALA A 268 -16.83 -7.76 -0.97
N LEU A 269 -17.92 -7.00 -0.84
CA LEU A 269 -18.43 -6.60 0.47
C LEU A 269 -19.06 -7.76 1.24
N ASP A 270 -19.74 -8.67 0.57
CA ASP A 270 -20.30 -9.86 1.20
C ASP A 270 -19.20 -10.80 1.66
N TRP A 271 -18.21 -11.08 0.82
CA TRP A 271 -17.02 -11.84 1.19
C TRP A 271 -16.29 -11.20 2.39
N TYR A 272 -16.11 -9.88 2.39
CA TYR A 272 -15.43 -9.16 3.46
C TYR A 272 -16.20 -9.22 4.79
N LYS A 273 -17.54 -9.16 4.74
CA LYS A 273 -18.39 -9.34 5.94
C LYS A 273 -18.25 -10.73 6.54
N GLU A 274 -18.22 -11.79 5.69
CA GLU A 274 -18.07 -13.16 6.15
C GLU A 274 -16.70 -13.40 6.80
N LYS A 275 -15.61 -12.99 6.15
CA LYS A 275 -14.26 -13.07 6.71
C LYS A 275 -14.12 -12.35 8.05
N ASN A 276 -14.68 -11.15 8.17
CA ASN A 276 -14.66 -10.40 9.42
C ASN A 276 -15.52 -11.03 10.53
N LYS A 277 -16.59 -11.75 10.19
CA LYS A 277 -17.37 -12.52 11.19
C LYS A 277 -16.56 -13.70 11.73
N GLU A 278 -15.81 -14.38 10.89
CA GLU A 278 -14.90 -15.46 11.29
C GLU A 278 -13.78 -14.95 12.20
N GLU A 279 -13.14 -13.83 11.83
CA GLU A 279 -12.10 -13.21 12.66
C GLU A 279 -12.64 -12.71 14.02
N LYS A 280 -13.85 -12.15 14.07
CA LYS A 280 -14.49 -11.73 15.33
C LYS A 280 -14.87 -12.89 16.23
N LYS A 281 -15.28 -14.03 15.68
CA LYS A 281 -15.56 -15.25 16.48
C LYS A 281 -14.29 -15.80 17.14
N THR A 282 -13.13 -15.56 16.53
CA THR A 282 -11.83 -15.98 17.07
C THR A 282 -11.20 -14.93 17.99
N ALA A 283 -11.62 -13.68 17.89
CA ALA A 283 -11.16 -12.60 18.76
C ALA A 283 -11.94 -12.65 20.09
N ARG A 284 -11.38 -13.29 21.12
CA ARG A 284 -11.88 -13.15 22.50
C ARG A 284 -11.79 -11.66 22.87
N LYS A 285 -12.88 -11.11 23.46
CA LYS A 285 -12.85 -9.78 24.10
C LYS A 285 -11.71 -9.80 25.12
N PHE A 286 -10.70 -8.95 24.90
CA PHE A 286 -9.73 -8.70 25.94
C PHE A 286 -10.41 -7.86 27.01
N GLU A 287 -10.71 -8.47 28.16
CA GLU A 287 -10.95 -7.73 29.37
C GLU A 287 -9.69 -6.94 29.70
N ASP A 288 -9.84 -5.73 30.24
CA ASP A 288 -8.74 -4.90 30.69
C ASP A 288 -8.00 -5.64 31.85
N VAL A 289 -7.03 -6.46 31.47
CA VAL A 289 -6.18 -7.14 32.44
C VAL A 289 -5.28 -6.10 33.08
N LYS A 290 -5.39 -5.91 34.38
CA LYS A 290 -4.45 -5.07 35.13
C LYS A 290 -3.05 -5.70 35.04
N ILE A 291 -2.17 -5.04 34.29
CA ILE A 291 -0.79 -5.45 34.12
C ILE A 291 0.07 -4.69 35.12
N ASP A 292 0.84 -5.40 35.94
CA ASP A 292 1.84 -4.78 36.81
C ASP A 292 2.96 -4.20 35.96
N LYS A 293 3.01 -2.87 35.85
CA LYS A 293 3.97 -2.12 35.04
C LYS A 293 5.41 -2.27 35.56
N SER A 294 5.61 -2.68 36.80
CA SER A 294 6.96 -2.86 37.40
C SER A 294 7.66 -4.14 36.97
N LYS A 295 6.89 -5.12 36.44
CA LYS A 295 7.39 -6.47 36.13
C LYS A 295 7.04 -6.94 34.72
N ILE A 296 7.15 -6.05 33.72
CA ILE A 296 6.79 -6.36 32.34
C ILE A 296 7.78 -7.40 31.77
N ALA A 297 7.29 -8.59 31.42
CA ALA A 297 8.04 -9.59 30.67
C ALA A 297 7.78 -9.43 29.17
N TYR A 298 8.78 -9.01 28.43
CA TYR A 298 8.68 -8.85 26.98
C TYR A 298 8.84 -10.19 26.25
N PRO A 299 8.06 -10.48 25.19
CA PRO A 299 8.30 -11.64 24.34
C PRO A 299 9.61 -11.49 23.53
N PRO A 300 10.24 -12.59 23.11
CA PRO A 300 11.52 -12.57 22.39
C PRO A 300 11.55 -11.62 21.18
N CYS A 301 10.47 -11.60 20.37
CA CYS A 301 10.36 -10.71 19.21
C CYS A 301 10.43 -9.22 19.59
N LEU A 302 9.82 -8.80 20.71
CA LEU A 302 9.89 -7.42 21.20
C LEU A 302 11.28 -7.10 21.74
N ILE A 303 11.93 -8.05 22.42
CA ILE A 303 13.31 -7.90 22.87
C ILE A 303 14.23 -7.67 21.66
N ASN A 304 14.06 -8.44 20.60
CA ASN A 304 14.83 -8.27 19.36
C ASN A 304 14.58 -6.92 18.70
N ILE A 305 13.32 -6.46 18.61
CA ILE A 305 13.03 -5.12 18.14
C ILE A 305 13.76 -4.06 18.97
N MET A 306 13.71 -4.16 20.30
CA MET A 306 14.30 -3.17 21.21
C MET A 306 15.84 -3.10 21.16
N LYS A 307 16.51 -4.06 20.53
CA LYS A 307 17.95 -4.01 20.23
C LYS A 307 18.31 -3.01 19.14
N GLY A 308 17.31 -2.53 18.37
CA GLY A 308 17.49 -1.70 17.19
C GLY A 308 17.56 -2.51 15.89
N LEU A 309 17.19 -1.89 14.78
CA LEU A 309 17.07 -2.54 13.47
C LEU A 309 17.76 -1.72 12.37
N GLN A 310 18.19 -2.43 11.32
CA GLN A 310 18.71 -1.81 10.09
C GLN A 310 17.61 -1.63 9.05
N ASP A 311 16.65 -2.56 9.00
CA ASP A 311 15.47 -2.49 8.12
C ASP A 311 14.18 -2.78 8.91
N GLY A 312 13.02 -2.46 8.33
CA GLY A 312 11.72 -2.67 8.97
C GLY A 312 11.40 -1.73 10.15
N ARG A 313 12.19 -0.69 10.40
CA ARG A 313 12.07 0.25 11.54
C ARG A 313 10.69 0.91 11.64
N LYS A 314 10.04 1.28 10.52
CA LYS A 314 8.69 1.85 10.52
C LYS A 314 7.65 0.83 10.99
N ARG A 315 7.80 -0.43 10.59
CA ARG A 315 6.94 -1.53 11.02
C ARG A 315 7.15 -1.84 12.50
N ALA A 316 8.40 -1.84 12.95
CA ALA A 316 8.75 -2.00 14.35
C ALA A 316 8.19 -0.88 15.24
N LEU A 317 8.24 0.37 14.80
CA LEU A 317 7.61 1.50 15.49
C LEU A 317 6.10 1.28 15.70
N PHE A 318 5.40 0.82 14.66
CA PHE A 318 3.97 0.50 14.76
C PHE A 318 3.70 -0.63 15.77
N ILE A 319 4.53 -1.70 15.77
CA ILE A 319 4.42 -2.79 16.72
C ILE A 319 4.61 -2.28 18.16
N LEU A 320 5.70 -1.55 18.41
CA LEU A 320 6.04 -1.02 19.74
C LEU A 320 4.98 -0.07 20.28
N LEU A 321 4.50 0.87 19.45
CA LEU A 321 3.43 1.79 19.81
C LEU A 321 2.17 1.06 20.30
N ASN A 322 1.68 0.11 19.51
CA ASN A 322 0.47 -0.62 19.88
C ASN A 322 0.69 -1.56 21.07
N TYR A 323 1.88 -2.13 21.20
CA TYR A 323 2.24 -2.96 22.34
C TYR A 323 2.28 -2.13 23.64
N PHE A 324 2.99 -1.00 23.68
CA PHE A 324 3.07 -0.14 24.85
C PHE A 324 1.71 0.46 25.25
N ARG A 325 0.91 0.85 24.26
CA ARG A 325 -0.48 1.25 24.50
C ARG A 325 -1.31 0.12 25.11
N SER A 326 -1.08 -1.11 24.71
CA SER A 326 -1.78 -2.28 25.25
C SER A 326 -1.40 -2.60 26.69
N LEU A 327 -0.20 -2.16 27.13
CA LEU A 327 0.25 -2.20 28.50
C LEU A 327 -0.31 -1.04 29.36
N ASN A 328 -1.08 -0.12 28.79
CA ASN A 328 -1.58 1.10 29.44
C ASN A 328 -0.44 1.98 29.98
N LEU A 329 0.68 2.07 29.25
CA LEU A 329 1.74 3.03 29.59
C LEU A 329 1.28 4.46 29.28
N GLU A 330 1.78 5.43 30.05
CA GLU A 330 1.55 6.84 29.79
C GLU A 330 2.29 7.30 28.53
N TRP A 331 1.77 8.33 27.86
CA TRP A 331 2.32 8.77 26.59
C TRP A 331 3.78 9.26 26.68
N GLU A 332 4.12 9.90 27.77
CA GLU A 332 5.48 10.37 28.06
C GLU A 332 6.46 9.19 28.20
N GLU A 333 6.01 8.11 28.83
CA GLU A 333 6.80 6.89 28.96
C GLU A 333 6.95 6.17 27.61
N ILE A 334 5.89 6.12 26.80
CA ILE A 334 5.91 5.57 25.45
C ILE A 334 6.90 6.34 24.57
N GLU A 335 6.82 7.67 24.59
CA GLU A 335 7.69 8.54 23.81
C GLU A 335 9.16 8.33 24.17
N LYS A 336 9.49 8.34 25.46
CA LYS A 336 10.83 8.05 25.95
C LYS A 336 11.36 6.70 25.51
N LYS A 337 10.58 5.62 25.68
CA LYS A 337 10.98 4.27 25.24
C LYS A 337 11.20 4.18 23.73
N LEU A 338 10.41 4.89 22.93
CA LEU A 338 10.56 4.91 21.49
C LEU A 338 11.78 5.72 21.04
N GLU A 339 12.11 6.79 21.76
CA GLU A 339 13.31 7.57 21.49
C GLU A 339 14.58 6.77 21.81
N GLU A 340 14.64 6.15 22.99
CA GLU A 340 15.74 5.23 23.38
C GLU A 340 15.91 4.06 22.39
N TRP A 341 14.81 3.51 21.89
CA TRP A 341 14.83 2.48 20.85
C TRP A 341 15.33 3.04 19.51
N ASN A 342 14.87 4.21 19.10
CA ASN A 342 15.24 4.81 17.81
C ASN A 342 16.73 5.11 17.71
N GLN A 343 17.38 5.49 18.80
CA GLN A 343 18.83 5.72 18.84
C GLN A 343 19.66 4.47 18.54
N LYS A 344 19.09 3.27 18.77
CA LYS A 344 19.73 1.99 18.48
C LYS A 344 19.57 1.55 17.02
N ASN A 345 18.71 2.20 16.25
CA ASN A 345 18.48 1.87 14.84
C ASN A 345 19.61 2.42 13.94
N LYS A 346 19.88 1.73 12.85
CA LYS A 346 20.92 2.13 11.88
C LYS A 346 20.37 2.19 10.45
N PRO A 347 20.13 3.41 9.90
CA PRO A 347 20.10 4.73 10.56
C PRO A 347 18.83 4.93 11.40
N PRO A 348 18.79 5.87 12.35
CA PRO A 348 17.57 6.20 13.10
C PRO A 348 16.44 6.73 12.19
N LEU A 349 15.20 6.54 12.60
CA LEU A 349 14.06 7.22 11.99
C LEU A 349 14.13 8.73 12.27
N LYS A 350 13.70 9.53 11.31
CA LYS A 350 13.58 10.99 11.50
C LYS A 350 12.62 11.29 12.65
N GLN A 351 13.01 12.19 13.56
CA GLN A 351 12.21 12.57 14.74
C GLN A 351 10.79 12.99 14.37
N GLY A 352 10.63 13.81 13.31
CA GLY A 352 9.33 14.25 12.84
C GLY A 352 8.41 13.09 12.43
N TYR A 353 8.96 11.96 11.94
CA TYR A 353 8.16 10.76 11.63
C TYR A 353 7.62 10.11 12.90
N ILE A 354 8.46 9.98 13.95
CA ILE A 354 8.02 9.40 15.24
C ILE A 354 6.94 10.25 15.86
N LEU A 355 7.15 11.58 15.92
CA LEU A 355 6.17 12.53 16.47
C LEU A 355 4.84 12.49 15.71
N SER A 356 4.87 12.37 14.38
CA SER A 356 3.65 12.25 13.58
C SER A 356 2.88 10.95 13.89
N GLN A 357 3.59 9.84 14.09
CA GLN A 357 2.97 8.56 14.47
C GLN A 357 2.40 8.62 15.89
N LEU A 358 3.09 9.20 16.84
CA LEU A 358 2.60 9.42 18.20
C LEU A 358 1.32 10.26 18.21
N SER A 359 1.35 11.41 17.51
CA SER A 359 0.19 12.32 17.39
C SER A 359 -1.02 11.61 16.75
N TRP A 360 -0.80 10.81 15.72
CA TRP A 360 -1.88 10.03 15.08
C TRP A 360 -2.45 9.00 16.04
N HIS A 361 -1.61 8.21 16.69
CA HIS A 361 -2.05 7.18 17.63
C HIS A 361 -2.75 7.74 18.88
N LYS A 362 -2.39 8.95 19.34
CA LYS A 362 -3.10 9.66 20.43
C LYS A 362 -4.58 9.90 20.10
N ARG A 363 -4.88 10.13 18.83
CA ARG A 363 -6.24 10.41 18.34
C ARG A 363 -7.05 9.17 17.96
N GLN A 364 -6.42 8.01 17.87
CA GLN A 364 -7.07 6.77 17.45
C GLN A 364 -7.45 5.89 18.65
N LYS A 365 -8.51 5.09 18.46
CA LYS A 365 -8.85 4.03 19.42
C LYS A 365 -7.64 3.11 19.62
N LYS A 366 -7.48 2.60 20.84
CA LYS A 366 -6.45 1.63 21.18
C LYS A 366 -6.67 0.34 20.38
N ILE A 367 -5.64 -0.13 19.72
CA ILE A 367 -5.61 -1.41 19.01
C ILE A 367 -4.46 -2.26 19.55
N LEU A 368 -4.63 -3.58 19.48
CA LEU A 368 -3.58 -4.52 19.86
C LEU A 368 -2.43 -4.50 18.84
N PRO A 369 -1.22 -4.89 19.24
CA PRO A 369 -0.16 -5.17 18.28
C PRO A 369 -0.59 -6.31 17.33
N PRO A 370 -0.01 -6.40 16.12
CA PRO A 370 -0.32 -7.48 15.19
C PRO A 370 -0.18 -8.86 15.82
N ASN A 371 -1.00 -9.82 15.37
CA ASN A 371 -0.90 -11.20 15.82
C ASN A 371 0.41 -11.86 15.33
N CYS A 372 0.89 -12.88 16.08
CA CYS A 372 2.16 -13.56 15.82
C CYS A 372 2.19 -14.33 14.50
N ASP A 373 1.03 -14.69 13.94
CA ASP A 373 0.87 -15.39 12.65
C ASP A 373 0.98 -14.44 11.44
N LYS A 374 0.94 -13.13 11.65
CA LYS A 374 1.08 -12.12 10.60
C LYS A 374 2.57 -11.88 10.28
N ASP A 375 2.86 -11.51 9.03
CA ASP A 375 4.24 -11.25 8.55
C ASP A 375 4.93 -10.02 9.18
N TYR A 376 4.32 -9.44 10.19
CA TYR A 376 4.86 -8.25 10.85
C TYR A 376 6.20 -8.49 11.54
N TYR A 377 6.40 -9.66 12.12
CA TYR A 377 7.59 -10.01 12.90
C TYR A 377 8.63 -10.76 12.08
N LYS A 378 8.19 -11.75 11.30
CA LYS A 378 9.07 -12.50 10.39
C LYS A 378 9.64 -11.60 9.30
N GLY A 379 8.79 -10.77 8.68
CA GLY A 379 9.18 -9.89 7.58
C GLY A 379 10.18 -8.79 7.95
N ILE A 380 10.46 -8.57 9.24
CA ILE A 380 11.53 -7.68 9.72
C ILE A 380 12.63 -8.44 10.47
N GLY A 381 12.64 -9.77 10.38
CA GLY A 381 13.71 -10.61 10.92
C GLY A 381 13.81 -10.69 12.45
N VAL A 382 12.72 -10.41 13.20
CA VAL A 382 12.76 -10.38 14.69
C VAL A 382 12.08 -11.59 15.34
N CYS A 383 11.59 -12.54 14.54
CA CYS A 383 10.93 -13.76 15.01
C CYS A 383 11.18 -14.91 14.05
N SER A 384 12.14 -15.74 14.35
CA SER A 384 12.37 -17.05 13.72
C SER A 384 11.74 -18.17 14.55
N GLU A 385 11.63 -19.37 14.00
CA GLU A 385 11.14 -20.54 14.76
C GLU A 385 12.07 -20.93 15.90
N GLU A 386 13.37 -20.67 15.75
CA GLU A 386 14.41 -20.94 16.77
C GLU A 386 14.33 -19.99 17.96
N GLU A 387 13.89 -18.75 17.72
CA GLU A 387 13.76 -17.71 18.76
C GLU A 387 12.48 -17.82 19.58
N LYS A 388 11.53 -18.66 19.15
CA LYS A 388 10.27 -18.89 19.86
C LYS A 388 10.48 -19.82 21.06
N ASP A 389 10.24 -19.31 22.26
CA ASP A 389 10.15 -20.15 23.45
C ASP A 389 8.83 -20.95 23.52
N ALA A 390 8.71 -21.81 24.54
CA ALA A 390 7.54 -22.65 24.75
C ALA A 390 6.24 -21.85 24.93
N LEU A 391 6.32 -20.62 25.43
CA LEU A 391 5.16 -19.74 25.62
C LEU A 391 4.76 -19.07 24.30
N CYS A 392 5.74 -18.66 23.48
CA CYS A 392 5.48 -18.10 22.17
C CYS A 392 4.62 -19.02 21.29
N ARG A 393 4.83 -20.34 21.39
CA ARG A 393 4.07 -21.35 20.64
C ARG A 393 2.60 -21.49 21.08
N LYS A 394 2.27 -21.02 22.29
CA LYS A 394 0.93 -21.12 22.90
C LYS A 394 0.10 -19.86 22.75
N ILE A 395 0.67 -18.76 22.27
CA ILE A 395 0.02 -17.46 22.16
C ILE A 395 -0.27 -17.09 20.71
N LYS A 396 -1.28 -16.25 20.50
CA LYS A 396 -1.61 -15.68 19.19
C LYS A 396 -1.19 -14.21 19.05
N ASN A 397 -0.91 -13.53 20.16
CA ASN A 397 -0.58 -12.11 20.17
C ASN A 397 0.51 -11.83 21.22
N PRO A 398 1.50 -10.99 20.94
CA PRO A 398 2.60 -10.69 21.86
C PRO A 398 2.18 -10.21 23.25
N ILE A 399 1.06 -9.49 23.34
CA ILE A 399 0.57 -9.01 24.65
C ILE A 399 0.20 -10.17 25.58
N ASN A 400 -0.28 -11.30 25.02
CA ASN A 400 -0.60 -12.49 25.79
C ASN A 400 0.62 -13.10 26.48
N TYR A 401 1.81 -12.92 25.90
CA TYR A 401 3.05 -13.35 26.53
C TYR A 401 3.24 -12.68 27.89
N THR A 402 3.14 -11.36 27.92
CA THR A 402 3.28 -10.57 29.15
C THR A 402 2.23 -10.94 30.19
N ILE A 403 0.97 -11.03 29.78
CA ILE A 403 -0.13 -11.41 30.66
C ILE A 403 0.07 -12.79 31.28
N MET A 404 0.47 -13.78 30.48
CA MET A 404 0.68 -15.15 30.98
C MET A 404 1.90 -15.26 31.88
N LYS A 405 3.00 -14.56 31.57
CA LYS A 405 4.20 -14.52 32.41
C LYS A 405 3.91 -13.90 33.78
N GLN A 406 3.09 -12.85 33.85
CA GLN A 406 2.68 -12.28 35.14
C GLN A 406 1.84 -13.25 35.94
N LYS A 407 0.79 -13.83 35.34
CA LYS A 407 -0.07 -14.83 36.01
C LYS A 407 0.70 -16.04 36.57
N TRP A 408 1.84 -16.39 35.97
CA TRP A 408 2.69 -17.49 36.47
C TRP A 408 3.61 -17.07 37.59
N ARG A 409 3.90 -15.77 37.75
CA ARG A 409 4.72 -15.24 38.85
C ARG A 409 3.87 -14.95 40.10
N ASP A 410 2.55 -14.74 39.89
CA ASP A 410 1.61 -14.44 40.97
C ASP A 410 0.97 -15.72 41.56
N LYS A 411 1.33 -16.91 40.99
CA LYS A 411 1.04 -18.23 41.51
C LYS A 411 2.26 -18.82 42.22
#